data_3397cfc040a1577bba6e64b48e0dd1d9
#
_entry.id   3397cfc040a1577bba6e64b48e0dd1d9
#
_cell.length_a   1.000
_cell.length_b   1.000
_cell.length_c   1.000
_cell.angle_alpha   90.00
_cell.angle_beta   90.00
_cell.angle_gamma   90.00
#
_symmetry.space_group_name_H-M   'P 1'
#
loop_
_entity.id
_entity.type
_entity.pdbx_description
1 polymer ?
#
loop_
_entity_poly.entity_id
_entity_poly.type
_entity_poly.pdbx_seq_one_letter_code
_entity_poly.pdbx_strand_id
1 'polypeptide(L)'
;MTRPTHAWMVRAGNENELADVVEKESVVAIGWDKVGDISNLETREQFKERYREAYPEDSSNRVAVNAGQVYRFVREIQEGHYVLTYIKTSREMLIGLVKESYEYRAEAYLDHYPHVRQVQWLVKVSRDDFGPQARNSMGSTLTVFNLDDYLDQIHSLATGEEVGAPDEEEEAPPFYEEVKARADELIADTVSHLDPYDFQDLEAALLRALGFRAVSASPGPDRGVDIVAHPDPLGFERPRIKAQVKHRQGAAGGPEIRAFIATLRDGENGLYVSTGGFTRDAEVEARGAREPVTLLDRDAFIRLFLEHYEDLEPEYKAQVPLRRVWVPAE
;
A
#
# COMPACT_ATOMS: atom_id res chain seq x y z
N MET A 1 -14.94 -6.24 -16.02
CA MET A 1 -14.55 -5.31 -14.92
C MET A 1 -13.05 -5.13 -14.98
N THR A 2 -12.53 -3.93 -14.73
CA THR A 2 -11.07 -3.74 -14.64
C THR A 2 -10.56 -4.53 -13.44
N ARG A 3 -9.43 -5.22 -13.60
CA ARG A 3 -8.78 -5.97 -12.53
C ARG A 3 -8.41 -5.02 -11.39
N PRO A 4 -8.71 -5.35 -10.12
CA PRO A 4 -8.25 -4.58 -8.97
C PRO A 4 -6.72 -4.51 -8.90
N THR A 5 -6.19 -3.40 -8.41
CA THR A 5 -4.75 -3.14 -8.32
C THR A 5 -4.19 -3.37 -6.92
N HIS A 6 -5.06 -3.44 -5.91
CA HIS A 6 -4.69 -3.65 -4.51
C HIS A 6 -5.57 -4.70 -3.85
N ALA A 7 -4.97 -5.40 -2.89
CA ALA A 7 -5.65 -6.35 -2.02
C ALA A 7 -5.29 -6.08 -0.54
N TRP A 8 -6.30 -6.16 0.31
CA TRP A 8 -6.19 -5.82 1.72
C TRP A 8 -6.76 -6.91 2.61
N MET A 9 -6.04 -7.27 3.66
CA MET A 9 -6.64 -8.02 4.76
C MET A 9 -7.30 -7.06 5.73
N VAL A 10 -8.53 -7.35 6.13
CA VAL A 10 -9.23 -6.72 7.24
C VAL A 10 -9.78 -7.82 8.13
N ARG A 11 -9.31 -7.89 9.37
CA ARG A 11 -9.74 -8.95 10.30
C ARG A 11 -11.17 -8.73 10.78
N ALA A 12 -11.92 -9.80 10.96
CA ALA A 12 -13.30 -9.79 11.45
C ALA A 12 -13.36 -9.58 12.97
N GLY A 13 -12.83 -8.49 13.47
CA GLY A 13 -12.80 -8.15 14.88
C GLY A 13 -11.80 -8.95 15.72
N ASN A 14 -11.81 -8.72 17.03
CA ASN A 14 -11.00 -9.46 17.98
C ASN A 14 -11.51 -10.91 18.06
N GLU A 15 -10.61 -11.90 18.00
CA GLU A 15 -10.95 -13.32 18.00
C GLU A 15 -12.03 -13.74 16.97
N ASN A 16 -12.24 -12.95 15.93
CA ASN A 16 -13.21 -13.22 14.85
C ASN A 16 -14.69 -12.98 15.23
N GLU A 17 -14.96 -12.16 16.23
CA GLU A 17 -16.32 -11.90 16.74
C GLU A 17 -17.25 -11.21 15.76
N LEU A 18 -16.72 -10.55 14.69
CA LEU A 18 -17.50 -9.94 13.62
C LEU A 18 -17.82 -10.90 12.45
N ALA A 19 -17.42 -12.18 12.50
CA ALA A 19 -17.56 -13.09 11.37
C ALA A 19 -18.96 -13.13 10.76
N ASP A 20 -19.99 -13.31 11.63
CA ASP A 20 -21.38 -13.38 11.17
C ASP A 20 -21.88 -12.04 10.61
N VAL A 21 -21.44 -10.92 11.20
CA VAL A 21 -21.81 -9.56 10.77
C VAL A 21 -21.19 -9.24 9.41
N VAL A 22 -19.90 -9.52 9.25
CA VAL A 22 -19.14 -9.31 8.01
C VAL A 22 -19.81 -10.00 6.82
N GLU A 23 -20.22 -11.25 7.00
CA GLU A 23 -20.87 -12.02 5.94
C GLU A 23 -22.30 -11.53 5.69
N LYS A 24 -23.11 -11.36 6.74
CA LYS A 24 -24.51 -11.03 6.65
C LYS A 24 -24.77 -9.62 6.15
N GLU A 25 -24.03 -8.63 6.67
CA GLU A 25 -24.22 -7.22 6.35
C GLU A 25 -23.35 -6.75 5.17
N SER A 26 -22.50 -7.66 4.64
CA SER A 26 -21.59 -7.36 3.53
C SER A 26 -20.68 -6.17 3.82
N VAL A 27 -20.01 -6.18 4.96
CA VAL A 27 -19.12 -5.11 5.44
C VAL A 27 -17.81 -5.67 5.94
N VAL A 28 -16.81 -4.81 6.03
CA VAL A 28 -15.67 -4.98 6.92
C VAL A 28 -15.63 -3.81 7.89
N ALA A 29 -15.23 -4.07 9.13
CA ALA A 29 -15.19 -3.07 10.17
C ALA A 29 -13.95 -3.21 11.05
N ILE A 30 -13.47 -2.07 11.56
CA ILE A 30 -12.36 -2.03 12.52
C ILE A 30 -12.78 -1.32 13.79
N GLY A 31 -12.12 -1.68 14.88
CA GLY A 31 -12.28 -1.09 16.20
C GLY A 31 -11.62 0.28 16.32
N TRP A 32 -10.89 0.50 17.41
CA TRP A 32 -10.33 1.82 17.77
C TRP A 32 -11.41 2.89 17.97
N ASP A 33 -12.52 2.51 18.55
CA ASP A 33 -13.72 3.34 18.82
C ASP A 33 -13.42 4.67 19.50
N LYS A 34 -12.40 4.71 20.40
CA LYS A 34 -12.01 5.93 21.12
C LYS A 34 -11.49 7.06 20.21
N VAL A 35 -11.01 6.75 18.99
CA VAL A 35 -10.61 7.81 18.06
C VAL A 35 -11.82 8.61 17.55
N GLY A 36 -13.05 8.06 17.66
CA GLY A 36 -14.29 8.71 17.23
C GLY A 36 -14.37 8.87 15.72
N ASP A 37 -15.19 9.81 15.26
CA ASP A 37 -15.30 10.13 13.84
C ASP A 37 -14.01 10.79 13.32
N ILE A 38 -13.37 10.13 12.37
CA ILE A 38 -12.12 10.51 11.72
C ILE A 38 -12.28 10.71 10.21
N SER A 39 -13.52 10.85 9.74
CA SER A 39 -13.85 11.05 8.32
C SER A 39 -13.24 12.32 7.72
N ASN A 40 -12.97 13.33 8.55
CA ASN A 40 -12.37 14.60 8.16
C ASN A 40 -10.83 14.64 8.24
N LEU A 41 -10.18 13.60 8.78
CA LEU A 41 -8.72 13.55 8.86
C LEU A 41 -8.15 13.11 7.52
N GLU A 42 -7.18 13.85 7.01
CA GLU A 42 -6.60 13.58 5.69
C GLU A 42 -5.19 13.00 5.77
N THR A 43 -4.44 13.36 6.80
CA THR A 43 -3.00 13.13 6.87
C THR A 43 -2.65 12.05 7.89
N ARG A 44 -1.63 11.23 7.60
CA ARG A 44 -1.14 10.20 8.52
C ARG A 44 -0.77 10.79 9.88
N GLU A 45 -0.23 12.03 9.93
CA GLU A 45 0.10 12.71 11.18
C GLU A 45 -1.15 13.09 11.97
N GLN A 46 -2.22 13.56 11.31
CA GLN A 46 -3.50 13.83 11.99
C GLN A 46 -4.08 12.55 12.62
N PHE A 47 -3.96 11.40 11.92
CA PHE A 47 -4.37 10.10 12.48
C PHE A 47 -3.51 9.72 13.69
N LYS A 48 -2.19 9.96 13.65
CA LYS A 48 -1.29 9.70 14.78
C LYS A 48 -1.61 10.59 15.99
N GLU A 49 -1.83 11.87 15.77
CA GLU A 49 -2.21 12.82 16.84
C GLU A 49 -3.52 12.37 17.47
N ARG A 50 -4.54 12.12 16.66
CA ARG A 50 -5.85 11.68 17.12
C ARG A 50 -5.79 10.35 17.87
N TYR A 51 -4.98 9.39 17.36
CA TYR A 51 -4.75 8.11 18.03
C TYR A 51 -4.06 8.31 19.39
N ARG A 52 -3.01 9.15 19.46
CA ARG A 52 -2.28 9.44 20.69
C ARG A 52 -3.16 10.08 21.77
N GLU A 53 -4.07 10.99 21.37
CA GLU A 53 -5.05 11.58 22.27
C GLU A 53 -6.03 10.52 22.83
N ALA A 54 -6.47 9.59 21.99
CA ALA A 54 -7.41 8.55 22.36
C ALA A 54 -6.80 7.42 23.21
N TYR A 55 -5.50 7.13 23.00
CA TYR A 55 -4.74 6.04 23.63
C TYR A 55 -3.40 6.56 24.20
N PRO A 56 -3.43 7.43 25.24
CA PRO A 56 -2.21 8.08 25.76
C PRO A 56 -1.23 7.13 26.44
N GLU A 57 -1.68 5.93 26.80
CA GLU A 57 -0.87 4.86 27.42
C GLU A 57 -0.01 4.09 26.39
N ASP A 58 -0.28 4.21 25.10
CA ASP A 58 0.43 3.47 24.08
C ASP A 58 1.82 4.07 23.81
N SER A 59 2.81 3.21 23.62
CA SER A 59 4.17 3.62 23.23
C SER A 59 4.17 4.27 21.83
N SER A 60 5.18 5.08 21.53
CA SER A 60 5.31 5.74 20.22
C SER A 60 5.29 4.78 19.05
N ASN A 61 5.93 3.60 19.16
CA ASN A 61 5.89 2.57 18.13
C ASN A 61 4.49 1.98 17.97
N ARG A 62 3.78 1.75 19.07
CA ARG A 62 2.40 1.24 19.02
C ARG A 62 1.45 2.26 18.41
N VAL A 63 1.62 3.54 18.75
CA VAL A 63 0.89 4.64 18.11
C VAL A 63 1.13 4.66 16.60
N ALA A 64 2.40 4.57 16.14
CA ALA A 64 2.74 4.58 14.72
C ALA A 64 2.08 3.40 13.97
N VAL A 65 2.20 2.18 14.51
CA VAL A 65 1.64 0.97 13.90
C VAL A 65 0.12 1.01 13.86
N ASN A 66 -0.54 1.33 14.97
CA ASN A 66 -2.00 1.29 15.02
C ASN A 66 -2.65 2.45 14.26
N ALA A 67 -2.13 3.68 14.40
CA ALA A 67 -2.60 4.82 13.61
C ALA A 67 -2.39 4.59 12.11
N GLY A 68 -1.30 3.91 11.73
CA GLY A 68 -1.04 3.48 10.35
C GLY A 68 -2.14 2.55 9.82
N GLN A 69 -2.54 1.55 10.59
CA GLN A 69 -3.63 0.65 10.19
C GLN A 69 -4.98 1.37 10.05
N VAL A 70 -5.30 2.29 10.99
CA VAL A 70 -6.51 3.12 10.92
C VAL A 70 -6.47 4.01 9.67
N TYR A 71 -5.34 4.65 9.39
CA TYR A 71 -5.15 5.47 8.19
C TYR A 71 -5.33 4.65 6.91
N ARG A 72 -4.74 3.43 6.81
CA ARG A 72 -4.92 2.52 5.67
C ARG A 72 -6.39 2.21 5.46
N PHE A 73 -7.10 1.84 6.50
CA PHE A 73 -8.53 1.53 6.42
C PHE A 73 -9.36 2.69 5.92
N VAL A 74 -9.08 3.92 6.39
CA VAL A 74 -9.88 5.11 6.08
C VAL A 74 -9.50 5.73 4.74
N ARG A 75 -8.21 5.76 4.38
CA ARG A 75 -7.70 6.54 3.24
C ARG A 75 -7.11 5.73 2.09
N GLU A 76 -6.42 4.63 2.39
CA GLU A 76 -5.73 3.86 1.34
C GLU A 76 -6.61 2.78 0.72
N ILE A 77 -7.45 2.12 1.50
CA ILE A 77 -8.47 1.22 0.94
C ILE A 77 -9.47 2.04 0.14
N GLN A 78 -9.65 1.72 -1.14
CA GLN A 78 -10.52 2.45 -2.07
C GLN A 78 -11.55 1.53 -2.72
N GLU A 79 -12.57 2.14 -3.32
CA GLU A 79 -13.58 1.43 -4.10
C GLU A 79 -12.90 0.64 -5.25
N GLY A 80 -13.30 -0.61 -5.40
CA GLY A 80 -12.77 -1.52 -6.40
C GLY A 80 -11.53 -2.28 -5.99
N HIS A 81 -10.89 -1.99 -4.83
CA HIS A 81 -9.84 -2.83 -4.27
C HIS A 81 -10.41 -4.17 -3.77
N TYR A 82 -9.59 -5.23 -3.82
CA TYR A 82 -9.92 -6.45 -3.10
C TYR A 82 -9.83 -6.23 -1.61
N VAL A 83 -10.74 -6.85 -0.88
CA VAL A 83 -10.66 -7.00 0.57
C VAL A 83 -10.90 -8.46 0.93
N LEU A 84 -10.09 -8.96 1.84
CA LEU A 84 -10.17 -10.31 2.36
C LEU A 84 -10.47 -10.27 3.85
N THR A 85 -11.25 -11.22 4.31
CA THR A 85 -11.43 -11.47 5.75
C THR A 85 -11.50 -12.95 6.03
N TYR A 86 -10.89 -13.39 7.13
CA TYR A 86 -10.84 -14.78 7.52
C TYR A 86 -11.96 -15.13 8.49
N ILE A 87 -12.68 -16.18 8.19
CA ILE A 87 -13.72 -16.77 9.06
C ILE A 87 -13.12 -18.00 9.75
N LYS A 88 -12.76 -17.80 11.02
CA LYS A 88 -11.99 -18.79 11.79
C LYS A 88 -12.77 -20.08 12.00
N THR A 89 -14.07 -20.00 12.24
CA THR A 89 -14.94 -21.14 12.53
C THR A 89 -15.03 -22.15 11.38
N SER A 90 -15.09 -21.66 10.13
CA SER A 90 -15.16 -22.48 8.92
C SER A 90 -13.80 -22.68 8.23
N ARG A 91 -12.74 -22.00 8.67
CA ARG A 91 -11.42 -21.94 8.02
C ARG A 91 -11.48 -21.42 6.58
N GLU A 92 -12.40 -20.53 6.32
CA GLU A 92 -12.64 -19.94 5.00
C GLU A 92 -12.20 -18.48 4.94
N MET A 93 -11.86 -18.06 3.74
CA MET A 93 -11.53 -16.68 3.40
C MET A 93 -12.65 -16.11 2.54
N LEU A 94 -13.26 -15.02 2.96
CA LEU A 94 -14.11 -14.23 2.09
C LEU A 94 -13.24 -13.30 1.25
N ILE A 95 -13.47 -13.27 -0.05
CA ILE A 95 -12.83 -12.35 -1.00
C ILE A 95 -13.94 -11.48 -1.59
N GLY A 96 -13.79 -10.17 -1.52
CA GLY A 96 -14.75 -9.21 -2.01
C GLY A 96 -14.13 -7.97 -2.61
N LEU A 97 -14.97 -7.10 -3.14
CA LEU A 97 -14.63 -5.78 -3.65
C LEU A 97 -15.20 -4.70 -2.75
N VAL A 98 -14.38 -3.74 -2.38
CA VAL A 98 -14.85 -2.52 -1.71
C VAL A 98 -15.80 -1.78 -2.63
N LYS A 99 -16.99 -1.41 -2.14
CA LYS A 99 -18.06 -0.77 -2.95
C LYS A 99 -18.20 0.70 -2.69
N GLU A 100 -17.94 1.12 -1.46
CA GLU A 100 -18.19 2.49 -1.03
C GLU A 100 -16.99 3.04 -0.23
N SER A 101 -16.96 4.36 -0.11
CA SER A 101 -16.00 5.05 0.74
C SER A 101 -16.17 4.66 2.21
N TYR A 102 -15.19 5.02 3.03
CA TYR A 102 -15.24 4.86 4.49
C TYR A 102 -16.47 5.56 5.10
N GLU A 103 -17.09 4.91 6.07
CA GLU A 103 -18.21 5.43 6.86
C GLU A 103 -17.91 5.25 8.35
N TYR A 104 -18.24 6.27 9.15
CA TYR A 104 -18.27 6.19 10.61
C TYR A 104 -19.70 5.96 11.09
N ARG A 105 -19.94 4.87 11.80
CA ARG A 105 -21.24 4.50 12.38
C ARG A 105 -21.12 4.41 13.89
N ALA A 106 -21.56 5.43 14.63
CA ALA A 106 -21.47 5.50 16.07
C ALA A 106 -22.23 4.37 16.79
N GLU A 107 -23.32 3.87 16.20
CA GLU A 107 -24.14 2.75 16.69
C GLU A 107 -23.89 1.50 15.82
N ALA A 108 -22.61 1.17 15.59
CA ALA A 108 -22.27 0.09 14.68
C ALA A 108 -22.45 -1.30 15.33
N TYR A 109 -22.53 -2.29 14.47
CA TYR A 109 -22.86 -3.72 14.61
C TYR A 109 -22.48 -4.40 15.92
N LEU A 110 -21.38 -3.99 16.54
CA LEU A 110 -20.96 -4.32 17.89
C LEU A 110 -20.35 -3.06 18.51
N ASP A 111 -20.49 -2.88 19.81
CA ASP A 111 -20.20 -1.65 20.57
C ASP A 111 -18.82 -0.99 20.36
N HIS A 112 -17.89 -1.69 19.66
CA HIS A 112 -16.50 -1.25 19.52
C HIS A 112 -15.96 -1.21 18.08
N TYR A 113 -16.83 -1.30 17.05
CA TYR A 113 -16.42 -1.37 15.64
C TYR A 113 -17.12 -0.31 14.74
N PRO A 114 -16.92 0.99 15.02
CA PRO A 114 -17.67 2.05 14.34
C PRO A 114 -17.14 2.41 12.94
N HIS A 115 -15.94 1.98 12.60
CA HIS A 115 -15.31 2.29 11.32
C HIS A 115 -15.62 1.20 10.32
N VAL A 116 -16.37 1.53 9.25
CA VAL A 116 -17.02 0.56 8.36
C VAL A 116 -16.72 0.85 6.89
N ARG A 117 -16.65 -0.21 6.09
CA ARG A 117 -16.68 -0.17 4.62
C ARG A 117 -17.62 -1.22 4.08
N GLN A 118 -18.44 -0.82 3.11
CA GLN A 118 -19.31 -1.74 2.36
C GLN A 118 -18.48 -2.56 1.38
N VAL A 119 -18.79 -3.85 1.30
CA VAL A 119 -18.08 -4.83 0.46
C VAL A 119 -19.10 -5.62 -0.36
N GLN A 120 -18.77 -5.94 -1.57
CA GLN A 120 -19.46 -6.98 -2.33
C GLN A 120 -18.61 -8.26 -2.24
N TRP A 121 -19.05 -9.22 -1.45
CA TRP A 121 -18.41 -10.53 -1.43
C TRP A 121 -18.60 -11.22 -2.78
N LEU A 122 -17.51 -11.74 -3.35
CA LEU A 122 -17.46 -12.40 -4.64
C LEU A 122 -17.46 -13.92 -4.45
N VAL A 123 -16.62 -14.40 -3.54
CA VAL A 123 -16.40 -15.81 -3.31
C VAL A 123 -15.98 -16.07 -1.88
N LYS A 124 -16.24 -17.29 -1.43
CA LYS A 124 -15.77 -17.86 -0.18
C LYS A 124 -14.95 -19.10 -0.51
N VAL A 125 -13.69 -19.10 -0.15
CA VAL A 125 -12.71 -20.14 -0.49
C VAL A 125 -12.07 -20.71 0.76
N SER A 126 -11.53 -21.94 0.68
CA SER A 126 -10.75 -22.48 1.78
C SER A 126 -9.47 -21.65 1.98
N ARG A 127 -9.05 -21.48 3.23
CA ARG A 127 -7.72 -20.92 3.50
C ARG A 127 -6.62 -21.78 2.87
N ASP A 128 -6.87 -23.07 2.70
CA ASP A 128 -5.91 -24.02 2.15
C ASP A 128 -5.77 -23.92 0.61
N ASP A 129 -6.66 -23.16 -0.07
CA ASP A 129 -6.55 -22.83 -1.50
C ASP A 129 -5.47 -21.79 -1.77
N PHE A 130 -4.98 -21.11 -0.73
CA PHE A 130 -3.86 -20.18 -0.83
C PHE A 130 -2.52 -20.90 -0.68
N GLY A 131 -1.51 -20.43 -1.40
CA GLY A 131 -0.14 -20.92 -1.27
C GLY A 131 0.42 -20.68 0.15
N PRO A 132 1.48 -21.41 0.54
CA PRO A 132 2.06 -21.35 1.88
C PRO A 132 2.42 -19.93 2.32
N GLN A 133 3.08 -19.14 1.49
CA GLN A 133 3.48 -17.77 1.77
C GLN A 133 2.27 -16.85 2.03
N ALA A 134 1.25 -16.90 1.16
CA ALA A 134 0.02 -16.14 1.36
C ALA A 134 -0.67 -16.50 2.69
N ARG A 135 -0.72 -17.81 3.03
CA ARG A 135 -1.27 -18.28 4.30
C ARG A 135 -0.52 -17.74 5.52
N ASN A 136 0.81 -17.65 5.43
CA ASN A 136 1.66 -17.11 6.48
C ASN A 136 1.46 -15.60 6.63
N SER A 137 1.48 -14.83 5.54
CA SER A 137 1.18 -13.39 5.56
C SER A 137 -0.20 -13.11 6.15
N MET A 138 -1.21 -13.89 5.78
CA MET A 138 -2.55 -13.82 6.37
C MET A 138 -2.58 -14.17 7.86
N GLY A 139 -1.53 -14.82 8.38
CA GLY A 139 -1.32 -15.12 9.79
C GLY A 139 -0.90 -13.93 10.65
N SER A 140 -0.47 -12.80 10.06
CA SER A 140 -0.08 -11.57 10.77
C SER A 140 -1.08 -11.18 11.86
N THR A 141 -0.62 -10.61 12.96
CA THR A 141 -1.49 -10.12 14.06
C THR A 141 -2.10 -8.75 13.80
N LEU A 142 -1.68 -8.07 12.73
CA LEU A 142 -2.27 -6.78 12.35
C LEU A 142 -3.73 -6.94 11.92
N THR A 143 -4.53 -5.92 12.20
CA THR A 143 -5.96 -5.88 11.81
C THR A 143 -6.14 -5.53 10.34
N VAL A 144 -5.34 -4.56 9.84
CA VAL A 144 -5.38 -4.09 8.45
C VAL A 144 -3.98 -4.10 7.86
N PHE A 145 -3.80 -4.84 6.77
CA PHE A 145 -2.51 -4.88 6.06
C PHE A 145 -2.68 -5.21 4.58
N ASN A 146 -1.67 -4.88 3.80
CA ASN A 146 -1.64 -5.06 2.36
C ASN A 146 -1.34 -6.52 1.99
N LEU A 147 -1.93 -7.01 0.89
CA LEU A 147 -1.75 -8.34 0.31
C LEU A 147 -1.42 -8.28 -1.19
N ASP A 148 -0.84 -7.17 -1.67
CA ASP A 148 -0.57 -6.97 -3.10
C ASP A 148 0.42 -7.99 -3.66
N ASP A 149 1.33 -8.51 -2.85
CA ASP A 149 2.26 -9.58 -3.22
C ASP A 149 1.53 -10.87 -3.68
N TYR A 150 0.26 -11.03 -3.27
CA TYR A 150 -0.59 -12.18 -3.60
C TYR A 150 -1.77 -11.82 -4.52
N LEU A 151 -1.73 -10.65 -5.16
CA LEU A 151 -2.84 -10.11 -5.96
C LEU A 151 -3.27 -11.04 -7.09
N ASP A 152 -2.31 -11.71 -7.75
CA ASP A 152 -2.57 -12.67 -8.84
C ASP A 152 -3.35 -13.89 -8.34
N GLN A 153 -2.91 -14.44 -7.22
CA GLN A 153 -3.59 -15.59 -6.60
C GLN A 153 -4.98 -15.22 -6.09
N ILE A 154 -5.13 -14.05 -5.45
CA ILE A 154 -6.41 -13.54 -4.98
C ILE A 154 -7.36 -13.33 -6.16
N HIS A 155 -6.88 -12.77 -7.27
CA HIS A 155 -7.67 -12.57 -8.48
C HIS A 155 -8.15 -13.88 -9.07
N SER A 156 -7.26 -14.86 -9.19
CA SER A 156 -7.58 -16.22 -9.67
C SER A 156 -8.69 -16.87 -8.84
N LEU A 157 -8.54 -16.86 -7.53
CA LEU A 157 -9.55 -17.42 -6.63
C LEU A 157 -10.88 -16.65 -6.71
N ALA A 158 -10.84 -15.32 -6.87
CA ALA A 158 -12.04 -14.48 -6.94
C ALA A 158 -12.82 -14.65 -8.26
N THR A 159 -12.14 -14.97 -9.36
CA THR A 159 -12.75 -15.06 -10.71
C THR A 159 -12.90 -16.47 -11.22
N GLY A 160 -12.20 -17.43 -10.63
CA GLY A 160 -12.11 -18.81 -11.13
C GLY A 160 -11.22 -18.95 -12.38
N GLU A 161 -10.43 -17.91 -12.71
CA GLU A 161 -9.44 -17.98 -13.78
C GLU A 161 -8.20 -18.72 -13.30
N GLU A 162 -7.68 -19.66 -14.10
CA GLU A 162 -6.43 -20.35 -13.76
C GLU A 162 -5.23 -19.39 -13.92
N VAL A 163 -4.60 -19.03 -12.83
CA VAL A 163 -3.23 -18.47 -12.83
C VAL A 163 -2.29 -19.64 -12.54
N GLY A 164 -1.15 -19.70 -13.26
CA GLY A 164 -0.16 -20.77 -13.08
C GLY A 164 0.15 -20.99 -11.59
N ALA A 165 0.35 -22.24 -11.22
CA ALA A 165 0.67 -22.60 -9.85
C ALA A 165 1.84 -21.73 -9.33
N PRO A 166 1.74 -21.16 -8.13
CA PRO A 166 2.86 -20.43 -7.55
C PRO A 166 4.05 -21.39 -7.41
N ASP A 167 5.24 -20.91 -7.72
CA ASP A 167 6.47 -21.66 -7.47
C ASP A 167 6.49 -22.12 -6.01
N GLU A 168 6.99 -23.35 -5.79
CA GLU A 168 7.20 -23.90 -4.44
C GLU A 168 8.35 -23.14 -3.76
N GLU A 169 8.07 -21.93 -3.26
CA GLU A 169 9.01 -21.20 -2.42
C GLU A 169 8.87 -21.67 -0.96
N GLU A 170 9.99 -21.69 -0.23
CA GLU A 170 10.04 -22.09 1.18
C GLU A 170 9.07 -21.25 2.05
N GLU A 171 8.31 -21.92 2.92
CA GLU A 171 7.41 -21.25 3.88
C GLU A 171 8.19 -20.32 4.81
N ALA A 172 7.94 -19.01 4.73
CA ALA A 172 8.44 -18.09 5.74
C ALA A 172 7.71 -18.32 7.08
N PRO A 173 8.40 -18.33 8.22
CA PRO A 173 7.76 -18.50 9.52
C PRO A 173 6.72 -17.40 9.78
N PRO A 174 5.58 -17.70 10.45
CA PRO A 174 4.57 -16.70 10.79
C PRO A 174 5.10 -15.49 11.55
N PHE A 175 6.13 -15.69 12.35
CA PHE A 175 6.84 -14.62 13.07
C PHE A 175 7.51 -13.63 12.13
N TYR A 176 8.10 -14.11 11.00
CA TYR A 176 8.73 -13.24 10.02
C TYR A 176 7.72 -12.27 9.39
N GLU A 177 6.55 -12.78 9.00
CA GLU A 177 5.50 -11.95 8.39
C GLU A 177 4.95 -10.88 9.37
N GLU A 178 4.85 -11.20 10.64
CA GLU A 178 4.48 -10.23 11.67
C GLU A 178 5.53 -9.13 11.82
N VAL A 179 6.82 -9.50 11.86
CA VAL A 179 7.94 -8.56 11.95
C VAL A 179 7.98 -7.67 10.71
N LYS A 180 7.84 -8.27 9.51
CA LYS A 180 7.80 -7.55 8.23
C LYS A 180 6.67 -6.52 8.22
N ALA A 181 5.44 -6.94 8.50
CA ALA A 181 4.28 -6.04 8.47
C ALA A 181 4.41 -4.85 9.45
N ARG A 182 4.99 -5.08 10.64
CA ARG A 182 5.26 -4.00 11.59
C ARG A 182 6.40 -3.08 11.13
N ALA A 183 7.43 -3.65 10.52
CA ALA A 183 8.54 -2.88 9.96
C ALA A 183 8.05 -1.97 8.82
N ASP A 184 7.22 -2.49 7.92
CA ASP A 184 6.64 -1.74 6.79
C ASP A 184 5.87 -0.52 7.28
N GLU A 185 5.08 -0.64 8.37
CA GLU A 185 4.38 0.50 8.96
C GLU A 185 5.33 1.57 9.53
N LEU A 186 6.40 1.15 10.22
CA LEU A 186 7.38 2.08 10.77
C LEU A 186 8.19 2.78 9.67
N ILE A 187 8.53 2.06 8.59
CA ILE A 187 9.21 2.62 7.42
C ILE A 187 8.29 3.61 6.71
N ALA A 188 7.01 3.24 6.50
CA ALA A 188 6.01 4.11 5.90
C ALA A 188 5.83 5.41 6.70
N ASP A 189 5.85 5.32 8.02
CA ASP A 189 5.81 6.47 8.90
C ASP A 189 7.05 7.35 8.73
N THR A 190 8.24 6.78 8.71
CA THR A 190 9.51 7.49 8.50
C THR A 190 9.53 8.19 7.15
N VAL A 191 9.17 7.50 6.07
CA VAL A 191 9.09 8.06 4.71
C VAL A 191 8.09 9.22 4.65
N SER A 192 6.94 9.12 5.34
CA SER A 192 5.91 10.16 5.35
C SER A 192 6.37 11.48 5.97
N HIS A 193 7.41 11.47 6.80
CA HIS A 193 7.96 12.64 7.49
C HIS A 193 9.12 13.31 6.75
N LEU A 194 9.58 12.74 5.64
CA LEU A 194 10.62 13.38 4.83
C LEU A 194 10.11 14.70 4.23
N ASP A 195 11.01 15.67 4.09
CA ASP A 195 10.72 16.86 3.28
C ASP A 195 10.45 16.44 1.81
N PRO A 196 9.57 17.13 1.08
CA PRO A 196 9.28 16.78 -0.31
C PRO A 196 10.51 16.75 -1.24
N TYR A 197 11.49 17.60 -1.01
CA TYR A 197 12.73 17.59 -1.78
C TYR A 197 13.64 16.44 -1.37
N ASP A 198 13.73 16.14 -0.07
CA ASP A 198 14.48 14.97 0.42
C ASP A 198 13.89 13.67 -0.13
N PHE A 199 12.56 13.55 -0.21
CA PHE A 199 11.91 12.40 -0.81
C PHE A 199 12.15 12.31 -2.32
N GLN A 200 12.14 13.44 -3.05
CA GLN A 200 12.49 13.50 -4.47
C GLN A 200 13.95 13.03 -4.71
N ASP A 201 14.87 13.46 -3.88
CA ASP A 201 16.27 13.06 -3.98
C ASP A 201 16.48 11.58 -3.60
N LEU A 202 15.72 11.07 -2.64
CA LEU A 202 15.67 9.66 -2.29
C LEU A 202 15.14 8.80 -3.45
N GLU A 203 14.12 9.25 -4.18
CA GLU A 203 13.62 8.59 -5.39
C GLU A 203 14.68 8.58 -6.50
N ALA A 204 15.39 9.70 -6.71
CA ALA A 204 16.50 9.73 -7.65
C ALA A 204 17.64 8.77 -7.25
N ALA A 205 17.90 8.63 -5.94
CA ALA A 205 18.87 7.67 -5.41
C ALA A 205 18.42 6.23 -5.66
N LEU A 206 17.14 5.94 -5.47
CA LEU A 206 16.57 4.62 -5.79
C LEU A 206 16.74 4.28 -7.28
N LEU A 207 16.46 5.21 -8.18
CA LEU A 207 16.70 5.01 -9.62
C LEU A 207 18.17 4.77 -9.92
N ARG A 208 19.10 5.40 -9.19
CA ARG A 208 20.55 5.12 -9.31
C ARG A 208 20.90 3.74 -8.80
N ALA A 209 20.33 3.31 -7.68
CA ALA A 209 20.50 1.95 -7.14
C ALA A 209 19.99 0.88 -8.13
N LEU A 210 18.92 1.19 -8.88
CA LEU A 210 18.42 0.37 -9.99
C LEU A 210 19.30 0.38 -11.25
N GLY A 211 20.42 1.11 -11.23
CA GLY A 211 21.40 1.15 -12.31
C GLY A 211 21.21 2.29 -13.33
N PHE A 212 20.22 3.17 -13.15
CA PHE A 212 20.03 4.33 -14.01
C PHE A 212 20.93 5.50 -13.59
N ARG A 213 21.15 6.43 -14.52
CA ARG A 213 21.78 7.73 -14.25
C ARG A 213 20.68 8.75 -14.01
N ALA A 214 20.24 8.89 -12.77
CA ALA A 214 19.14 9.75 -12.37
C ALA A 214 19.64 11.08 -11.79
N VAL A 215 19.01 12.18 -12.21
CA VAL A 215 19.29 13.54 -11.77
C VAL A 215 17.97 14.21 -11.42
N SER A 216 17.90 14.76 -10.20
CA SER A 216 16.79 15.60 -9.77
C SER A 216 16.84 16.94 -10.47
N ALA A 217 15.67 17.47 -10.88
CA ALA A 217 15.57 18.81 -11.39
C ALA A 217 15.80 19.83 -10.26
N SER A 218 16.44 20.96 -10.61
CA SER A 218 16.59 22.06 -9.65
C SER A 218 15.24 22.67 -9.31
N PRO A 219 15.02 23.18 -8.10
CA PRO A 219 13.79 23.88 -7.73
C PRO A 219 13.45 24.99 -8.74
N GLY A 220 12.28 24.93 -9.36
CA GLY A 220 11.84 25.91 -10.36
C GLY A 220 10.56 25.46 -11.09
N PRO A 221 10.04 26.22 -12.06
CA PRO A 221 8.85 25.86 -12.81
C PRO A 221 9.16 24.78 -13.85
N ASP A 222 9.29 23.53 -13.43
CA ASP A 222 9.87 22.40 -14.18
C ASP A 222 8.90 21.65 -15.08
N ARG A 223 7.78 22.26 -15.44
CA ARG A 223 6.74 21.64 -16.31
C ARG A 223 6.27 20.27 -15.81
N GLY A 224 6.42 19.95 -14.49
CA GLY A 224 5.95 18.71 -13.89
C GLY A 224 6.84 17.49 -14.14
N VAL A 225 8.14 17.68 -14.34
CA VAL A 225 9.13 16.60 -14.35
C VAL A 225 10.18 16.89 -13.30
N ASP A 226 10.25 16.03 -12.29
CA ASP A 226 11.09 16.25 -11.10
C ASP A 226 12.41 15.47 -11.18
N ILE A 227 12.45 14.35 -11.94
CA ILE A 227 13.65 13.53 -12.15
C ILE A 227 13.73 13.10 -13.60
N VAL A 228 14.96 13.10 -14.15
CA VAL A 228 15.27 12.51 -15.45
C VAL A 228 16.32 11.43 -15.26
N ALA A 229 16.08 10.22 -15.80
CA ALA A 229 17.00 9.12 -15.69
C ALA A 229 17.30 8.47 -17.05
N HIS A 230 18.52 7.93 -17.19
CA HIS A 230 19.02 7.30 -18.41
C HIS A 230 19.75 6.00 -18.07
N PRO A 231 19.75 5.00 -18.96
CA PRO A 231 20.52 3.77 -18.75
C PRO A 231 22.03 3.97 -18.94
N ASP A 232 22.47 4.94 -19.73
CA ASP A 232 23.86 5.20 -20.07
C ASP A 232 24.38 6.55 -19.53
N PRO A 233 25.72 6.71 -19.34
CA PRO A 233 26.31 7.95 -18.80
C PRO A 233 26.09 9.21 -19.66
N LEU A 234 25.88 9.04 -20.99
CA LEU A 234 25.75 10.15 -21.94
C LEU A 234 24.29 10.46 -22.30
N GLY A 235 23.34 9.61 -21.86
CA GLY A 235 21.92 9.78 -22.12
C GLY A 235 21.51 9.55 -23.58
N PHE A 236 22.26 8.73 -24.31
CA PHE A 236 21.96 8.41 -25.74
C PHE A 236 21.07 7.18 -25.88
N GLU A 237 21.14 6.27 -24.90
CA GLU A 237 20.33 5.06 -24.92
C GLU A 237 18.90 5.31 -24.43
N ARG A 238 17.98 4.45 -24.90
CA ARG A 238 16.58 4.43 -24.46
C ARG A 238 16.31 3.18 -23.61
N PRO A 239 15.32 3.19 -22.74
CA PRO A 239 14.37 4.29 -22.52
C PRO A 239 14.94 5.42 -21.66
N ARG A 240 14.52 6.64 -21.94
CA ARG A 240 14.64 7.75 -20.98
C ARG A 240 13.46 7.70 -20.03
N ILE A 241 13.73 7.81 -18.75
CA ILE A 241 12.69 7.86 -17.72
C ILE A 241 12.50 9.33 -17.32
N LYS A 242 11.26 9.78 -17.36
CA LYS A 242 10.84 11.01 -16.71
C LYS A 242 10.02 10.65 -15.50
N ALA A 243 10.41 11.13 -14.32
CA ALA A 243 9.65 10.92 -13.12
C ALA A 243 9.04 12.22 -12.61
N GLN A 244 7.81 12.11 -12.10
CA GLN A 244 7.15 13.13 -11.30
C GLN A 244 6.89 12.57 -9.91
N VAL A 245 7.27 13.33 -8.88
CA VAL A 245 7.20 12.92 -7.49
C VAL A 245 6.19 13.80 -6.76
N LYS A 246 5.21 13.19 -6.11
CA LYS A 246 4.21 13.85 -5.26
C LYS A 246 4.29 13.28 -3.86
N HIS A 247 5.13 13.91 -3.07
CA HIS A 247 5.21 13.64 -1.63
C HIS A 247 4.16 14.47 -0.91
N ARG A 248 2.94 13.97 -0.92
CA ARG A 248 1.80 14.63 -0.31
C ARG A 248 0.79 13.60 0.18
N GLN A 249 -0.13 14.09 0.95
CA GLN A 249 -1.29 13.35 1.40
C GLN A 249 -2.43 13.53 0.39
N GLY A 250 -3.18 12.48 0.13
CA GLY A 250 -4.24 12.45 -0.86
C GLY A 250 -3.79 11.90 -2.22
N ALA A 251 -4.64 11.06 -2.77
CA ALA A 251 -4.38 10.32 -3.98
C ALA A 251 -4.23 11.24 -5.22
N ALA A 252 -3.32 10.90 -6.10
CA ALA A 252 -3.20 11.54 -7.40
C ALA A 252 -4.36 11.10 -8.31
N GLY A 253 -5.00 12.07 -8.97
CA GLY A 253 -6.19 11.85 -9.80
C GLY A 253 -5.89 11.75 -11.29
N GLY A 254 -6.88 11.29 -12.07
CA GLY A 254 -6.78 11.18 -13.53
C GLY A 254 -6.30 12.46 -14.24
N PRO A 255 -6.77 13.67 -13.88
CA PRO A 255 -6.29 14.91 -14.49
C PRO A 255 -4.78 15.15 -14.33
N GLU A 256 -4.20 14.77 -13.19
CA GLU A 256 -2.77 14.92 -12.92
C GLU A 256 -1.96 13.95 -13.77
N ILE A 257 -2.42 12.69 -13.85
CA ILE A 257 -1.75 11.69 -14.69
C ILE A 257 -1.82 12.07 -16.17
N ARG A 258 -2.94 12.57 -16.68
CA ARG A 258 -3.04 13.10 -18.05
C ARG A 258 -2.06 14.24 -18.30
N ALA A 259 -1.94 15.17 -17.35
CA ALA A 259 -1.00 16.28 -17.45
C ALA A 259 0.45 15.79 -17.50
N PHE A 260 0.78 14.77 -16.69
CA PHE A 260 2.10 14.15 -16.72
C PHE A 260 2.37 13.41 -18.03
N ILE A 261 1.43 12.59 -18.52
CA ILE A 261 1.55 11.87 -19.80
C ILE A 261 1.83 12.86 -20.94
N ALA A 262 1.21 14.04 -20.94
CA ALA A 262 1.43 15.08 -21.94
C ALA A 262 2.87 15.64 -21.95
N THR A 263 3.66 15.41 -20.92
CA THR A 263 5.09 15.80 -20.86
C THR A 263 6.01 14.78 -21.54
N LEU A 264 5.53 13.55 -21.75
CA LEU A 264 6.30 12.46 -22.35
C LEU A 264 6.42 12.65 -23.85
N ARG A 265 7.59 12.31 -24.37
CA ARG A 265 7.87 12.29 -25.81
C ARG A 265 7.98 10.85 -26.29
N ASP A 266 7.94 10.67 -27.60
CA ASP A 266 8.09 9.36 -28.25
C ASP A 266 9.35 8.62 -27.76
N GLY A 267 9.18 7.41 -27.20
CA GLY A 267 10.24 6.58 -26.65
C GLY A 267 10.76 7.01 -25.28
N GLU A 268 10.02 7.83 -24.54
CA GLU A 268 10.26 8.11 -23.11
C GLU A 268 9.29 7.28 -22.25
N ASN A 269 9.74 6.79 -21.11
CA ASN A 269 8.90 6.12 -20.12
C ASN A 269 8.57 7.08 -18.99
N GLY A 270 7.35 7.02 -18.49
CA GLY A 270 6.90 7.81 -17.35
C GLY A 270 6.96 7.01 -16.05
N LEU A 271 7.43 7.64 -14.99
CA LEU A 271 7.31 7.15 -13.63
C LEU A 271 6.60 8.22 -12.79
N TYR A 272 5.44 7.92 -12.29
CA TYR A 272 4.72 8.84 -11.39
C TYR A 272 4.70 8.27 -9.99
N VAL A 273 5.34 8.96 -9.05
CA VAL A 273 5.44 8.54 -7.64
C VAL A 273 4.48 9.36 -6.81
N SER A 274 3.64 8.71 -6.01
CA SER A 274 2.70 9.39 -5.12
C SER A 274 2.59 8.69 -3.77
N THR A 275 3.08 9.34 -2.71
CA THR A 275 2.96 8.79 -1.34
C THR A 275 1.52 8.77 -0.81
N GLY A 276 0.62 9.54 -1.43
CA GLY A 276 -0.82 9.52 -1.14
C GLY A 276 -1.61 8.51 -1.96
N GLY A 277 -0.94 7.69 -2.80
CA GLY A 277 -1.57 6.71 -3.67
C GLY A 277 -2.21 7.32 -4.93
N PHE A 278 -3.08 6.54 -5.58
CA PHE A 278 -3.72 6.87 -6.85
C PHE A 278 -5.22 6.61 -6.80
N THR A 279 -5.99 7.42 -7.52
CA THR A 279 -7.40 7.11 -7.75
C THR A 279 -7.53 6.09 -8.89
N ARG A 280 -8.66 5.38 -8.94
CA ARG A 280 -8.96 4.47 -10.06
C ARG A 280 -8.89 5.14 -11.43
N ASP A 281 -9.31 6.41 -11.53
CA ASP A 281 -9.21 7.17 -12.77
C ASP A 281 -7.75 7.39 -13.18
N ALA A 282 -6.85 7.66 -12.22
CA ALA A 282 -5.42 7.79 -12.46
C ALA A 282 -4.81 6.50 -13.05
N GLU A 283 -5.20 5.34 -12.51
CA GLU A 283 -4.75 4.04 -13.03
C GLU A 283 -5.27 3.75 -14.44
N VAL A 284 -6.53 4.13 -14.72
CA VAL A 284 -7.11 3.99 -16.07
C VAL A 284 -6.34 4.85 -17.08
N GLU A 285 -6.03 6.09 -16.71
CA GLU A 285 -5.26 7.00 -17.58
C GLU A 285 -3.84 6.48 -17.84
N ALA A 286 -3.15 6.00 -16.81
CA ALA A 286 -1.80 5.44 -16.96
C ALA A 286 -1.79 4.21 -17.88
N ARG A 287 -2.75 3.28 -17.71
CA ARG A 287 -2.89 2.10 -18.57
C ARG A 287 -3.25 2.44 -20.02
N GLY A 288 -3.99 3.52 -20.23
CA GLY A 288 -4.38 3.99 -21.56
C GLY A 288 -3.32 4.86 -22.27
N ALA A 289 -2.21 5.16 -21.62
CA ALA A 289 -1.16 5.99 -22.18
C ALA A 289 -0.48 5.32 -23.38
N ARG A 290 -0.08 6.14 -24.37
CA ARG A 290 0.68 5.66 -25.53
C ARG A 290 2.08 5.19 -25.16
N GLU A 291 2.75 5.99 -24.32
CA GLU A 291 4.07 5.68 -23.78
C GLU A 291 3.91 4.96 -22.45
N PRO A 292 4.78 3.99 -22.09
CA PRO A 292 4.69 3.28 -20.82
C PRO A 292 4.71 4.24 -19.63
N VAL A 293 3.73 4.12 -18.74
CA VAL A 293 3.65 4.88 -17.51
C VAL A 293 3.47 3.94 -16.34
N THR A 294 4.42 3.98 -15.40
CA THR A 294 4.36 3.27 -14.13
C THR A 294 3.90 4.21 -13.03
N LEU A 295 2.91 3.78 -12.26
CA LEU A 295 2.48 4.44 -11.04
C LEU A 295 3.13 3.73 -9.85
N LEU A 296 3.84 4.49 -9.01
CA LEU A 296 4.53 3.98 -7.84
C LEU A 296 3.93 4.64 -6.60
N ASP A 297 3.12 3.89 -5.86
CA ASP A 297 2.61 4.36 -4.57
C ASP A 297 3.65 4.18 -3.45
N ARG A 298 3.32 4.60 -2.24
CA ARG A 298 4.23 4.51 -1.09
C ARG A 298 4.65 3.09 -0.79
N ASP A 299 3.74 2.14 -0.85
CA ASP A 299 4.03 0.75 -0.48
C ASP A 299 4.89 0.07 -1.54
N ALA A 300 4.61 0.31 -2.81
CA ALA A 300 5.45 -0.13 -3.92
C ALA A 300 6.85 0.54 -3.88
N PHE A 301 6.92 1.83 -3.53
CA PHE A 301 8.19 2.52 -3.29
C PHE A 301 8.98 1.83 -2.15
N ILE A 302 8.35 1.56 -1.00
CA ILE A 302 9.01 0.93 0.15
C ILE A 302 9.52 -0.46 -0.21
N ARG A 303 8.77 -1.27 -0.94
CA ARG A 303 9.25 -2.58 -1.41
C ARG A 303 10.51 -2.45 -2.25
N LEU A 304 10.47 -1.62 -3.27
CA LEU A 304 11.60 -1.39 -4.17
C LEU A 304 12.81 -0.80 -3.43
N PHE A 305 12.56 0.12 -2.50
CA PHE A 305 13.58 0.72 -1.65
C PHE A 305 14.28 -0.31 -0.76
N LEU A 306 13.54 -1.25 -0.16
CA LEU A 306 14.09 -2.32 0.67
C LEU A 306 14.90 -3.32 -0.15
N GLU A 307 14.44 -3.70 -1.34
CA GLU A 307 15.17 -4.60 -2.26
C GLU A 307 16.54 -4.03 -2.63
N HIS A 308 16.61 -2.71 -2.85
CA HIS A 308 17.84 -2.03 -3.29
C HIS A 308 18.52 -1.20 -2.19
N TYR A 309 18.11 -1.39 -0.93
CA TYR A 309 18.65 -0.60 0.20
C TYR A 309 20.17 -0.63 0.30
N GLU A 310 20.79 -1.78 0.05
CA GLU A 310 22.24 -1.91 0.14
C GLU A 310 23.01 -1.18 -0.98
N ASP A 311 22.36 -0.94 -2.10
CA ASP A 311 22.92 -0.27 -3.28
C ASP A 311 22.77 1.26 -3.22
N LEU A 312 22.03 1.78 -2.22
CA LEU A 312 21.86 3.22 -2.03
C LEU A 312 23.15 3.87 -1.50
N GLU A 313 23.36 5.12 -1.85
CA GLU A 313 24.44 5.93 -1.28
C GLU A 313 24.23 6.16 0.24
N PRO A 314 25.31 6.26 1.03
CA PRO A 314 25.21 6.36 2.49
C PRO A 314 24.37 7.53 3.01
N GLU A 315 24.33 8.65 2.31
CA GLU A 315 23.55 9.83 2.67
C GLU A 315 22.06 9.57 2.64
N TYR A 316 21.57 8.76 1.69
CA TYR A 316 20.15 8.40 1.58
C TYR A 316 19.76 7.28 2.55
N LYS A 317 20.67 6.35 2.84
CA LYS A 317 20.49 5.39 3.95
C LYS A 317 20.31 6.10 5.30
N ALA A 318 20.98 7.24 5.49
CA ALA A 318 20.86 8.02 6.72
C ALA A 318 19.49 8.72 6.90
N GLN A 319 18.76 8.99 5.80
CA GLN A 319 17.41 9.55 5.86
C GLN A 319 16.38 8.51 6.35
N VAL A 320 16.55 7.25 5.98
CA VAL A 320 15.71 6.13 6.43
C VAL A 320 16.65 5.03 6.99
N PRO A 321 17.15 5.18 8.23
CA PRO A 321 18.17 4.28 8.77
C PRO A 321 17.54 2.93 9.15
N LEU A 322 17.94 1.87 8.45
CA LEU A 322 17.49 0.50 8.67
C LEU A 322 18.61 -0.40 9.15
N ARG A 323 18.24 -1.48 9.84
CA ARG A 323 19.15 -2.56 10.23
C ARG A 323 18.61 -3.89 9.77
N ARG A 324 19.47 -4.68 9.14
CA ARG A 324 19.13 -6.05 8.79
C ARG A 324 19.14 -6.92 10.05
N VAL A 325 18.10 -7.73 10.22
CA VAL A 325 17.97 -8.68 11.34
C VAL A 325 17.83 -10.08 10.77
N TRP A 326 18.59 -11.03 11.35
CA TRP A 326 18.44 -12.44 11.03
C TRP A 326 17.31 -13.02 11.84
N VAL A 327 16.36 -13.67 11.18
CA VAL A 327 15.25 -14.38 11.80
C VAL A 327 15.49 -15.86 11.62
N PRO A 328 15.33 -16.71 12.66
CA PRO A 328 15.46 -18.15 12.52
C PRO A 328 14.49 -18.67 11.45
N ALA A 329 14.99 -19.50 10.52
CA ALA A 329 14.17 -20.37 9.70
C ALA A 329 13.81 -21.57 10.58
N GLU A 330 12.50 -21.82 10.78
CA GLU A 330 12.01 -23.03 11.48
C GLU A 330 12.12 -24.25 10.57
#